data_91bac55b7ac983ce4007e141cfa2a71c
#
_entry.id   91bac55b7ac983ce4007e141cfa2a71c
#
_cell.length_a   1.000
_cell.length_b   1.000
_cell.length_c   1.000
_cell.angle_alpha   90.00
_cell.angle_beta   90.00
_cell.angle_gamma   90.00
#
_symmetry.space_group_name_H-M   'P 1'
#
loop_
_entity.id
_entity.type
_entity.pdbx_description
1 polymer ?
#
loop_
_entity_poly.entity_id
_entity_poly.type
_entity_poly.pdbx_seq_one_letter_code
_entity_poly.pdbx_strand_id
1 'polypeptide(L)'
;MKCFVISPIGEEGSEIRKRADQVYKYIISPVCEECGFEAIRVDKVNQSDSITQTIIDYIKESELVIADITGHNPNAFYEMGYRASIGKPMIHLKEKSEKIPFDISGIRAFDYELSDLDSVAEVKARLTKTIGTMSFEFDDIENKKELQGQDIVRNDNTQLLSVLYEIQDEIAGLRSEI
;
A
#
# COMPACT_ATOMS: atom_id res chain seq x y z
N MET A 1 -5.88 14.41 6.47
CA MET A 1 -5.54 12.98 6.71
C MET A 1 -4.60 12.50 5.60
N LYS A 2 -3.76 11.51 5.88
CA LYS A 2 -2.82 10.92 4.90
C LYS A 2 -3.34 9.57 4.41
N CYS A 3 -3.21 9.33 3.11
CA CYS A 3 -3.46 8.04 2.49
C CYS A 3 -2.16 7.55 1.83
N PHE A 4 -1.55 6.50 2.37
CA PHE A 4 -0.38 5.91 1.76
C PHE A 4 -0.77 4.92 0.66
N VAL A 5 -0.06 4.97 -0.47
CA VAL A 5 -0.36 4.15 -1.64
C VAL A 5 0.71 3.09 -1.83
N ILE A 6 0.33 1.85 -1.61
CA ILE A 6 1.12 0.66 -1.94
C ILE A 6 0.81 0.30 -3.39
N SER A 7 1.84 0.27 -4.23
CA SER A 7 1.68 0.04 -5.66
C SER A 7 2.93 -0.63 -6.24
N PRO A 8 2.78 -1.57 -7.18
CA PRO A 8 3.92 -2.11 -7.92
C PRO A 8 4.57 -1.00 -8.76
N ILE A 9 5.70 -0.47 -8.29
CA ILE A 9 6.45 0.58 -8.99
C ILE A 9 7.53 -0.11 -9.82
N GLY A 10 7.25 -0.35 -11.10
CA GLY A 10 8.25 -0.90 -12.02
C GLY A 10 9.33 0.12 -12.40
N GLU A 11 10.33 -0.34 -13.15
CA GLU A 11 11.37 0.52 -13.73
C GLU A 11 10.77 1.65 -14.57
N GLU A 12 11.50 2.75 -14.68
CA GLU A 12 11.09 3.90 -15.49
C GLU A 12 10.88 3.47 -16.95
N GLY A 13 9.74 3.86 -17.54
CA GLY A 13 9.36 3.47 -18.90
C GLY A 13 8.72 2.09 -19.04
N SER A 14 8.65 1.27 -17.99
CA SER A 14 7.97 -0.02 -18.03
C SER A 14 6.43 0.11 -18.07
N GLU A 15 5.74 -0.89 -18.60
CA GLU A 15 4.27 -0.94 -18.57
C GLU A 15 3.72 -1.00 -17.12
N ILE A 16 4.47 -1.61 -16.21
CA ILE A 16 4.13 -1.63 -14.77
C ILE A 16 4.14 -0.19 -14.23
N ARG A 17 5.20 0.56 -14.51
CA ARG A 17 5.33 1.96 -14.09
C ARG A 17 4.22 2.82 -14.66
N LYS A 18 3.97 2.70 -15.95
CA LYS A 18 2.92 3.44 -16.65
C LYS A 18 1.54 3.18 -16.03
N ARG A 19 1.20 1.90 -15.80
CA ARG A 19 -0.05 1.53 -15.14
C ARG A 19 -0.14 2.10 -13.73
N ALA A 20 0.90 1.94 -12.91
CA ALA A 20 0.94 2.47 -11.56
C ALA A 20 0.73 4.00 -11.52
N ASP A 21 1.34 4.72 -12.46
CA ASP A 21 1.18 6.17 -12.59
C ASP A 21 -0.24 6.55 -13.02
N GLN A 22 -0.86 5.77 -13.90
CA GLN A 22 -2.23 6.00 -14.35
C GLN A 22 -3.25 5.73 -13.23
N VAL A 23 -3.11 4.61 -12.49
CA VAL A 23 -3.97 4.29 -11.34
C VAL A 23 -3.86 5.37 -10.27
N TYR A 24 -2.64 5.77 -9.94
CA TYR A 24 -2.41 6.85 -9.00
C TYR A 24 -3.07 8.16 -9.43
N LYS A 25 -2.82 8.58 -10.69
CA LYS A 25 -3.26 9.87 -11.22
C LYS A 25 -4.78 9.94 -11.45
N TYR A 26 -5.37 8.87 -12.00
CA TYR A 26 -6.76 8.92 -12.48
C TYR A 26 -7.77 8.31 -11.52
N ILE A 27 -7.33 7.46 -10.57
CA ILE A 27 -8.22 6.81 -9.61
C ILE A 27 -7.91 7.27 -8.19
N ILE A 28 -6.70 7.01 -7.68
CA ILE A 28 -6.40 7.16 -6.25
C ILE A 28 -6.34 8.63 -5.83
N SER A 29 -5.52 9.44 -6.50
CA SER A 29 -5.33 10.85 -6.13
C SER A 29 -6.63 11.65 -6.13
N PRO A 30 -7.49 11.56 -7.18
CA PRO A 30 -8.76 12.29 -7.17
C PRO A 30 -9.73 11.83 -6.07
N VAL A 31 -9.79 10.53 -5.79
CA VAL A 31 -10.65 9.99 -4.71
C VAL A 31 -10.14 10.45 -3.33
N CYS A 32 -8.83 10.42 -3.13
CA CYS A 32 -8.23 10.91 -1.89
C CYS A 32 -8.53 12.39 -1.68
N GLU A 33 -8.36 13.21 -2.70
CA GLU A 33 -8.64 14.65 -2.65
C GLU A 33 -10.12 14.92 -2.29
N GLU A 34 -11.05 14.23 -2.96
CA GLU A 34 -12.50 14.33 -2.70
C GLU A 34 -12.86 13.93 -1.26
N CYS A 35 -12.16 12.93 -0.69
CA CYS A 35 -12.37 12.47 0.68
C CYS A 35 -11.54 13.20 1.75
N GLY A 36 -10.78 14.23 1.39
CA GLY A 36 -9.97 15.03 2.32
C GLY A 36 -8.66 14.35 2.75
N PHE A 37 -8.12 13.46 1.91
CA PHE A 37 -6.84 12.80 2.11
C PHE A 37 -5.77 13.36 1.17
N GLU A 38 -4.54 13.44 1.67
CA GLU A 38 -3.34 13.58 0.86
C GLU A 38 -2.85 12.21 0.44
N ALA A 39 -2.83 11.92 -0.87
CA ALA A 39 -2.32 10.67 -1.41
C ALA A 39 -0.79 10.71 -1.50
N ILE A 40 -0.11 9.78 -0.83
CA ILE A 40 1.35 9.71 -0.76
C ILE A 40 1.80 8.37 -1.35
N ARG A 41 2.66 8.40 -2.38
CA ARG A 41 3.34 7.23 -2.94
C ARG A 41 4.85 7.41 -2.79
N VAL A 42 5.56 6.39 -2.32
CA VAL A 42 6.95 6.49 -1.88
C VAL A 42 7.92 7.06 -2.92
N ASP A 43 7.75 6.70 -4.20
CA ASP A 43 8.60 7.20 -5.30
C ASP A 43 8.43 8.71 -5.60
N LYS A 44 7.46 9.34 -4.97
CA LYS A 44 7.20 10.79 -5.07
C LYS A 44 7.66 11.56 -3.82
N VAL A 45 8.24 10.84 -2.85
CA VAL A 45 8.73 11.44 -1.60
C VAL A 45 10.22 11.71 -1.73
N ASN A 46 10.61 12.98 -1.69
CA ASN A 46 12.01 13.41 -1.71
C ASN A 46 12.58 13.37 -0.28
N GLN A 47 12.99 12.19 0.20
CA GLN A 47 13.69 12.04 1.48
C GLN A 47 15.00 11.33 1.29
N SER A 48 16.01 11.72 2.08
CA SER A 48 17.37 11.17 2.05
C SER A 48 17.56 9.95 2.96
N ASP A 49 16.54 9.57 3.70
CA ASP A 49 16.57 8.45 4.64
C ASP A 49 16.38 7.10 3.93
N SER A 50 16.64 6.02 4.63
CA SER A 50 16.40 4.68 4.11
C SER A 50 14.97 4.55 3.59
N ILE A 51 14.81 4.22 2.32
CA ILE A 51 13.50 4.04 1.65
C ILE A 51 12.61 3.09 2.46
N THR A 52 13.19 2.02 3.00
CA THR A 52 12.50 1.01 3.81
C THR A 52 11.87 1.61 5.07
N GLN A 53 12.64 2.41 5.83
CA GLN A 53 12.11 3.03 7.05
C GLN A 53 10.99 4.01 6.72
N THR A 54 11.16 4.80 5.68
CA THR A 54 10.13 5.73 5.20
C THR A 54 8.83 5.02 4.85
N ILE A 55 8.89 3.87 4.15
CA ILE A 55 7.71 3.06 3.82
C ILE A 55 7.02 2.55 5.08
N ILE A 56 7.77 2.00 6.03
CA ILE A 56 7.23 1.48 7.29
C ILE A 56 6.52 2.59 8.07
N ASP A 57 7.11 3.77 8.15
CA ASP A 57 6.53 4.89 8.88
C ASP A 57 5.23 5.36 8.22
N TYR A 58 5.19 5.49 6.89
CA TYR A 58 3.94 5.79 6.19
C TYR A 58 2.87 4.71 6.37
N ILE A 59 3.24 3.43 6.34
CA ILE A 59 2.30 2.32 6.60
C ILE A 59 1.71 2.41 8.01
N LYS A 60 2.51 2.78 9.01
CA LYS A 60 2.06 2.93 10.40
C LYS A 60 1.22 4.16 10.62
N GLU A 61 1.69 5.31 10.13
CA GLU A 61 1.15 6.63 10.50
C GLU A 61 -0.07 7.03 9.69
N SER A 62 -0.16 6.60 8.41
CA SER A 62 -1.29 7.00 7.56
C SER A 62 -2.62 6.49 8.10
N GLU A 63 -3.65 7.31 8.04
CA GLU A 63 -5.01 6.93 8.44
C GLU A 63 -5.58 5.86 7.50
N LEU A 64 -5.28 5.96 6.21
CA LEU A 64 -5.71 5.02 5.18
C LEU A 64 -4.52 4.49 4.38
N VAL A 65 -4.59 3.23 3.99
CA VAL A 65 -3.73 2.65 2.94
C VAL A 65 -4.60 2.20 1.77
N ILE A 66 -4.20 2.54 0.54
CA ILE A 66 -4.77 1.96 -0.68
C ILE A 66 -3.68 1.14 -1.36
N ALA A 67 -3.92 -0.16 -1.53
CA ALA A 67 -2.97 -1.11 -2.08
C ALA A 67 -3.44 -1.65 -3.44
N ASP A 68 -2.66 -1.42 -4.50
CA ASP A 68 -2.86 -2.05 -5.81
C ASP A 68 -2.11 -3.39 -5.85
N ILE A 69 -2.88 -4.49 -5.89
CA ILE A 69 -2.35 -5.85 -5.91
C ILE A 69 -2.11 -6.40 -7.32
N THR A 70 -2.30 -5.59 -8.35
CA THR A 70 -2.12 -5.99 -9.74
C THR A 70 -0.70 -6.47 -10.01
N GLY A 71 -0.57 -7.61 -10.69
CA GLY A 71 0.72 -8.22 -11.01
C GLY A 71 1.37 -8.95 -9.84
N HIS A 72 0.69 -9.08 -8.70
CA HIS A 72 1.11 -9.89 -7.55
C HIS A 72 2.53 -9.57 -7.05
N ASN A 73 2.87 -8.28 -6.96
CA ASN A 73 4.19 -7.86 -6.50
C ASN A 73 4.43 -8.30 -5.05
N PRO A 74 5.49 -9.08 -4.74
CA PRO A 74 5.73 -9.60 -3.40
C PRO A 74 5.97 -8.52 -2.36
N ASN A 75 6.59 -7.39 -2.72
CA ASN A 75 6.80 -6.27 -1.80
C ASN A 75 5.47 -5.63 -1.40
N ALA A 76 4.56 -5.41 -2.38
CA ALA A 76 3.23 -4.89 -2.09
C ALA A 76 2.46 -5.82 -1.13
N PHE A 77 2.54 -7.14 -1.33
CA PHE A 77 1.91 -8.10 -0.41
C PHE A 77 2.51 -8.07 0.99
N TYR A 78 3.82 -7.91 1.09
CA TYR A 78 4.50 -7.80 2.36
C TYR A 78 4.06 -6.52 3.12
N GLU A 79 4.06 -5.39 2.45
CA GLU A 79 3.60 -4.10 2.98
C GLU A 79 2.14 -4.17 3.44
N MET A 80 1.28 -4.82 2.64
CA MET A 80 -0.12 -5.10 3.00
C MET A 80 -0.23 -5.98 4.24
N GLY A 81 0.57 -7.05 4.33
CA GLY A 81 0.60 -7.93 5.50
C GLY A 81 0.99 -7.17 6.76
N TYR A 82 1.98 -6.29 6.64
CA TYR A 82 2.38 -5.42 7.75
C TYR A 82 1.22 -4.48 8.16
N ARG A 83 0.56 -3.81 7.20
CA ARG A 83 -0.60 -2.95 7.48
C ARG A 83 -1.74 -3.71 8.14
N ALA A 84 -2.03 -4.92 7.65
CA ALA A 84 -3.07 -5.80 8.22
C ALA A 84 -2.75 -6.19 9.67
N SER A 85 -1.47 -6.46 10.00
CA SER A 85 -1.05 -6.85 11.35
C SER A 85 -1.29 -5.77 12.42
N ILE A 86 -1.27 -4.50 12.02
CA ILE A 86 -1.55 -3.37 12.92
C ILE A 86 -3.04 -2.99 12.98
N GLY A 87 -3.89 -3.66 12.21
CA GLY A 87 -5.35 -3.50 12.26
C GLY A 87 -5.88 -2.14 11.78
N LYS A 88 -5.11 -1.38 11.03
CA LYS A 88 -5.53 -0.07 10.49
C LYS A 88 -6.21 -0.20 9.13
N PRO A 89 -7.06 0.75 8.71
CA PRO A 89 -7.83 0.70 7.47
C PRO A 89 -6.97 0.53 6.23
N MET A 90 -7.38 -0.41 5.38
CA MET A 90 -6.76 -0.67 4.10
C MET A 90 -7.82 -1.02 3.05
N ILE A 91 -7.67 -0.49 1.86
CA ILE A 91 -8.48 -0.79 0.68
C ILE A 91 -7.59 -1.42 -0.38
N HIS A 92 -8.10 -2.45 -1.05
CA HIS A 92 -7.37 -3.14 -2.10
C HIS A 92 -7.96 -2.79 -3.46
N LEU A 93 -7.08 -2.52 -4.42
CA LEU A 93 -7.39 -2.35 -5.84
C LEU A 93 -6.76 -3.48 -6.64
N LYS A 94 -7.37 -3.83 -7.77
CA LYS A 94 -6.77 -4.70 -8.77
C LYS A 94 -7.32 -4.42 -10.16
N GLU A 95 -6.52 -4.72 -11.17
CA GLU A 95 -7.03 -4.77 -12.53
C GLU A 95 -8.08 -5.88 -12.66
N LYS A 96 -9.16 -5.62 -13.40
CA LYS A 96 -10.33 -6.50 -13.54
C LYS A 96 -9.96 -7.89 -14.07
N SER A 97 -8.96 -7.96 -14.94
CA SER A 97 -8.45 -9.23 -15.50
C SER A 97 -7.69 -10.09 -14.49
N GLU A 98 -7.18 -9.49 -13.42
CA GLU A 98 -6.38 -10.18 -12.42
C GLU A 98 -7.24 -10.99 -11.44
N LYS A 99 -6.72 -12.13 -11.02
CA LYS A 99 -7.34 -12.96 -9.97
C LYS A 99 -6.69 -12.68 -8.62
N ILE A 100 -7.50 -12.66 -7.59
CA ILE A 100 -6.96 -12.62 -6.22
C ILE A 100 -6.31 -13.98 -5.92
N PRO A 101 -5.06 -14.02 -5.43
CA PRO A 101 -4.41 -15.26 -5.02
C PRO A 101 -5.22 -16.00 -3.95
N PHE A 102 -5.20 -17.33 -4.00
CA PHE A 102 -5.99 -18.17 -3.09
C PHE A 102 -5.74 -17.86 -1.61
N ASP A 103 -4.48 -17.63 -1.25
CA ASP A 103 -4.06 -17.39 0.13
C ASP A 103 -4.66 -16.11 0.76
N ILE A 104 -5.09 -15.18 -0.10
CA ILE A 104 -5.74 -13.92 0.29
C ILE A 104 -7.15 -13.79 -0.30
N SER A 105 -7.77 -14.89 -0.70
CA SER A 105 -9.10 -14.89 -1.35
C SER A 105 -10.23 -14.31 -0.49
N GLY A 106 -10.02 -14.17 0.83
CA GLY A 106 -10.94 -13.47 1.73
C GLY A 106 -10.92 -11.94 1.62
N ILE A 107 -9.95 -11.36 0.91
CA ILE A 107 -9.84 -9.92 0.72
C ILE A 107 -10.85 -9.45 -0.32
N ARG A 108 -11.57 -8.37 -0.02
CA ARG A 108 -12.38 -7.64 -1.01
C ARG A 108 -11.50 -6.63 -1.71
N ALA A 109 -11.41 -6.72 -3.04
CA ALA A 109 -10.72 -5.73 -3.86
C ALA A 109 -11.70 -5.00 -4.78
N PHE A 110 -11.39 -3.75 -5.09
CA PHE A 110 -12.10 -2.97 -6.09
C PHE A 110 -11.43 -3.18 -7.44
N ASP A 111 -12.22 -3.65 -8.40
CA ASP A 111 -11.74 -3.88 -9.76
C ASP A 111 -11.72 -2.57 -10.55
N TYR A 112 -10.67 -2.35 -11.32
CA TYR A 112 -10.58 -1.26 -12.29
C TYR A 112 -10.16 -1.79 -13.66
N GLU A 113 -10.51 -1.06 -14.71
CA GLU A 113 -10.06 -1.27 -16.08
C GLU A 113 -9.72 0.10 -16.68
N LEU A 114 -8.42 0.39 -16.86
CA LEU A 114 -7.96 1.71 -17.29
C LEU A 114 -8.33 2.07 -18.73
N SER A 115 -8.58 1.05 -19.55
CA SER A 115 -9.02 1.22 -20.95
C SER A 115 -10.51 1.58 -21.08
N ASP A 116 -11.29 1.45 -19.99
CA ASP A 116 -12.72 1.71 -19.91
C ASP A 116 -13.00 2.89 -18.96
N LEU A 117 -13.43 4.01 -19.53
CA LEU A 117 -13.72 5.23 -18.76
C LEU A 117 -14.90 5.06 -17.80
N ASP A 118 -15.88 4.24 -18.15
CA ASP A 118 -17.01 3.96 -17.28
C ASP A 118 -16.56 3.13 -16.07
N SER A 119 -15.68 2.15 -16.27
CA SER A 119 -15.06 1.38 -15.20
C SER A 119 -14.24 2.28 -14.24
N VAL A 120 -13.48 3.22 -14.78
CA VAL A 120 -12.73 4.20 -13.97
C VAL A 120 -13.68 5.09 -13.17
N ALA A 121 -14.76 5.58 -13.77
CA ALA A 121 -15.75 6.39 -13.07
C ALA A 121 -16.48 5.60 -11.97
N GLU A 122 -16.87 4.37 -12.25
CA GLU A 122 -17.55 3.49 -11.30
C GLU A 122 -16.65 3.17 -10.09
N VAL A 123 -15.39 2.75 -10.32
CA VAL A 123 -14.48 2.42 -9.21
C VAL A 123 -14.22 3.63 -8.32
N LYS A 124 -14.07 4.84 -8.90
CA LYS A 124 -13.91 6.07 -8.12
C LYS A 124 -15.12 6.32 -7.23
N ALA A 125 -16.33 6.28 -7.77
CA ALA A 125 -17.56 6.50 -7.01
C ALA A 125 -17.72 5.48 -5.86
N ARG A 126 -17.38 4.20 -6.11
CA ARG A 126 -17.40 3.14 -5.10
C ARG A 126 -16.37 3.37 -4.01
N LEU A 127 -15.16 3.79 -4.37
CA LEU A 127 -14.10 4.11 -3.41
C LEU A 127 -14.49 5.29 -2.52
N THR A 128 -14.91 6.43 -3.12
CA THR A 128 -15.39 7.60 -2.38
C THR A 128 -16.48 7.22 -1.37
N LYS A 129 -17.49 6.47 -1.84
CA LYS A 129 -18.56 6.00 -0.95
C LYS A 129 -18.03 5.12 0.19
N THR A 130 -17.12 4.20 -0.09
CA THR A 130 -16.56 3.30 0.92
C THR A 130 -15.73 4.07 1.94
N ILE A 131 -14.84 4.95 1.51
CA ILE A 131 -14.02 5.80 2.38
C ILE A 131 -14.91 6.66 3.28
N GLY A 132 -15.99 7.23 2.74
CA GLY A 132 -16.95 8.04 3.49
C GLY A 132 -17.71 7.27 4.59
N THR A 133 -17.71 5.93 4.56
CA THR A 133 -18.33 5.08 5.61
C THR A 133 -17.32 4.51 6.61
N MET A 134 -16.01 4.70 6.38
CA MET A 134 -14.96 4.19 7.26
C MET A 134 -14.76 5.12 8.46
N SER A 135 -14.45 4.54 9.61
CA SER A 135 -13.97 5.29 10.77
C SER A 135 -12.43 5.33 10.73
N PHE A 136 -11.88 6.50 10.98
CA PHE A 136 -10.43 6.74 11.07
C PHE A 136 -10.03 7.18 12.48
N GLU A 137 -10.94 7.06 13.44
CA GLU A 137 -10.63 7.22 14.87
C GLU A 137 -10.00 5.91 15.36
N PHE A 138 -8.70 5.95 15.60
CA PHE A 138 -8.00 4.86 16.25
C PHE A 138 -7.60 5.32 17.65
N ASP A 139 -8.13 4.66 18.65
CA ASP A 139 -7.50 4.70 19.96
C ASP A 139 -6.07 4.20 19.79
N ASP A 140 -5.08 5.04 20.08
CA ASP A 140 -3.70 4.61 20.18
C ASP A 140 -3.61 3.47 21.20
N ILE A 141 -3.63 2.24 20.69
CA ILE A 141 -3.47 1.02 21.50
C ILE A 141 -2.10 1.04 22.21
N GLU A 142 -1.20 1.91 21.79
CA GLU A 142 0.10 2.15 22.43
C GLU A 142 -0.04 2.62 23.88
N ASN A 143 -0.99 3.49 24.19
CA ASN A 143 -1.19 3.99 25.56
C ASN A 143 -1.83 2.98 26.54
N LYS A 144 -2.41 1.87 26.05
CA LYS A 144 -2.98 0.84 26.93
C LYS A 144 -2.06 -0.36 27.18
N LYS A 145 -0.97 -0.54 26.39
CA LYS A 145 -0.03 -1.65 26.53
C LYS A 145 1.23 -1.34 27.32
N GLU A 146 1.54 -0.08 27.58
CA GLU A 146 2.65 0.28 28.50
C GLU A 146 2.45 -0.21 29.93
N LEU A 147 1.24 -0.68 30.30
CA LEU A 147 0.94 -1.21 31.62
C LEU A 147 1.06 -2.74 31.73
N GLN A 148 1.40 -3.47 30.68
CA GLN A 148 1.56 -4.94 30.73
C GLN A 148 2.70 -5.41 29.82
N GLY A 149 3.94 -5.22 30.24
CA GLY A 149 5.17 -6.02 29.99
C GLY A 149 5.24 -6.89 28.71
N GLN A 150 5.02 -6.35 27.50
CA GLN A 150 5.22 -7.08 26.25
C GLN A 150 5.97 -6.27 25.18
N ASP A 151 7.16 -5.78 25.54
CA ASP A 151 8.06 -5.06 24.60
C ASP A 151 8.86 -5.97 23.66
N ILE A 152 8.67 -7.28 23.69
CA ILE A 152 9.58 -8.22 23.00
C ILE A 152 9.20 -8.47 21.55
N VAL A 153 7.94 -8.36 21.16
CA VAL A 153 7.48 -8.78 19.81
C VAL A 153 7.53 -7.68 18.74
N ARG A 154 7.61 -6.41 19.14
CA ARG A 154 7.58 -5.27 18.20
C ARG A 154 8.89 -5.01 17.47
N ASN A 155 10.02 -5.29 18.10
CA ASN A 155 11.34 -5.02 17.53
C ASN A 155 11.72 -6.03 16.44
N ASP A 156 11.25 -7.28 16.58
CA ASP A 156 11.63 -8.38 15.67
C ASP A 156 11.03 -8.21 14.25
N ASN A 157 9.81 -7.72 14.14
CA ASN A 157 9.16 -7.58 12.82
C ASN A 157 9.73 -6.44 11.98
N THR A 158 10.17 -5.35 12.60
CA THR A 158 10.81 -4.24 11.88
C THR A 158 12.22 -4.64 11.41
N GLN A 159 12.95 -5.41 12.22
CA GLN A 159 14.27 -5.95 11.84
C GLN A 159 14.15 -7.00 10.73
N LEU A 160 13.12 -7.86 10.77
CA LEU A 160 12.86 -8.83 9.69
C LEU A 160 12.55 -8.13 8.36
N LEU A 161 11.80 -7.02 8.39
CA LEU A 161 11.53 -6.20 7.20
C LEU A 161 12.81 -5.64 6.58
N SER A 162 13.67 -5.02 7.39
CA SER A 162 14.92 -4.44 6.89
C SER A 162 15.83 -5.50 6.28
N VAL A 163 15.96 -6.67 6.92
CA VAL A 163 16.76 -7.79 6.39
C VAL A 163 16.18 -8.33 5.07
N LEU A 164 14.86 -8.43 4.94
CA LEU A 164 14.25 -8.89 3.69
C LEU A 164 14.46 -7.92 2.52
N TYR A 165 14.38 -6.62 2.76
CA TYR A 165 14.69 -5.62 1.73
C TYR A 165 16.16 -5.64 1.34
N GLU A 166 17.09 -5.77 2.30
CA GLU A 166 18.53 -5.92 2.03
C GLU A 166 18.82 -7.16 1.17
N ILE A 167 18.22 -8.31 1.49
CA ILE A 167 18.37 -9.54 0.70
C ILE A 167 17.80 -9.37 -0.72
N GLN A 168 16.69 -8.66 -0.88
CA GLN A 168 16.12 -8.41 -2.21
C GLN A 168 17.00 -7.51 -3.06
N ASP A 169 17.59 -6.47 -2.48
CA ASP A 169 18.52 -5.59 -3.18
C ASP A 169 19.79 -6.34 -3.59
N GLU A 170 20.32 -7.23 -2.74
CA GLU A 170 21.46 -8.10 -3.09
C GLU A 170 21.12 -9.05 -4.25
N ILE A 171 19.93 -9.68 -4.21
CA ILE A 171 19.47 -10.57 -5.29
C ILE A 171 19.25 -9.80 -6.60
N ALA A 172 18.74 -8.58 -6.54
CA ALA A 172 18.57 -7.71 -7.70
C ALA A 172 19.93 -7.31 -8.30
N GLY A 173 20.92 -6.99 -7.43
CA GLY A 173 22.31 -6.72 -7.84
C GLY A 173 22.96 -7.89 -8.55
N LEU A 174 22.85 -9.10 -8.01
CA LEU A 174 23.40 -10.32 -8.61
C LEU A 174 22.79 -10.68 -9.96
N ARG A 175 21.51 -10.33 -10.19
CA ARG A 175 20.84 -10.56 -11.50
C ARG A 175 21.29 -9.58 -12.58
N SER A 176 21.85 -8.44 -12.21
CA SER A 176 22.36 -7.44 -13.17
C SER A 176 23.80 -7.72 -13.62
N GLU A 177 24.50 -8.66 -12.97
CA GLU A 177 25.87 -9.06 -13.30
C GLU A 177 25.96 -10.33 -14.17
N ILE A 178 24.83 -10.95 -14.54
CA ILE A 178 24.73 -12.11 -15.43
C ILE A 178 24.10 -11.67 -16.77
#